data_20bf89ec1416e6084ff4fefc2038af9f
#
_entry.id   20bf89ec1416e6084ff4fefc2038af9f
#
_cell.length_a   1.000
_cell.length_b   1.000
_cell.length_c   1.000
_cell.angle_alpha   90.00
_cell.angle_beta   90.00
_cell.angle_gamma   90.00
#
_symmetry.space_group_name_H-M   'P 1'
#
loop_
_entity.id
_entity.type
_entity.pdbx_description
1 polymer ?
#
loop_
_entity_poly.entity_id
_entity_poly.type
_entity_poly.pdbx_seq_one_letter_code
_entity_poly.pdbx_strand_id
1 'polypeptide(L)'
;MVQDALAQLPFDPTYRVGKKVLVRVDGAGGTHGLIEYLTKRRLSYSVGFGLTDAHAEAIDLVPDQAWTPAYDADGQVRDGAWVAEITDLLDLSTWPKGMRVIVRKERPHPGAQLRFTDRDGLRLTAFVTNTRRGQLPDLELRHRRRARCEDRIRAAKVTGLQNLPLHGFDQNRIWLALVQLACELLTWMQMLAFTEVPARRWEPKRVRLRLLSIAGRIARHARRVRLRLAVTAPDVDVLMAGLNRLAALPAPA
;
A
#
# COMPACT_ATOMS: atom_id res chain seq x y z
N MET A 1 8.62 6.35 15.43
CA MET A 1 8.10 5.80 14.15
C MET A 1 7.56 6.88 13.20
N VAL A 2 6.46 7.65 13.51
CA VAL A 2 5.97 8.68 12.57
C VAL A 2 7.00 9.79 12.37
N GLN A 3 7.67 10.24 13.43
CA GLN A 3 8.73 11.25 13.35
C GLN A 3 9.90 10.78 12.47
N ASP A 4 10.35 9.55 12.67
CA ASP A 4 11.47 8.97 11.92
C ASP A 4 11.11 8.80 10.44
N ALA A 5 9.86 8.42 10.14
CA ALA A 5 9.36 8.35 8.77
C ALA A 5 9.29 9.75 8.12
N LEU A 6 8.86 10.77 8.85
CA LEU A 6 8.82 12.15 8.35
C LEU A 6 10.22 12.72 8.12
N ALA A 7 11.20 12.34 8.95
CA ALA A 7 12.60 12.75 8.80
C ALA A 7 13.28 12.19 7.54
N GLN A 8 12.73 11.12 6.95
CA GLN A 8 13.23 10.52 5.71
C GLN A 8 12.64 11.15 4.44
N LEU A 9 11.67 12.06 4.57
CA LEU A 9 11.11 12.73 3.41
C LEU A 9 12.10 13.76 2.85
N PRO A 10 12.18 13.95 1.52
CA PRO A 10 13.10 14.86 0.89
C PRO A 10 12.65 16.33 1.03
N PHE A 11 12.30 16.74 2.23
CA PHE A 11 11.88 18.10 2.56
C PHE A 11 12.83 18.69 3.58
N ASP A 12 13.07 19.99 3.48
CA ASP A 12 13.75 20.74 4.51
C ASP A 12 13.03 20.53 5.87
N PRO A 13 13.71 20.08 6.93
CA PRO A 13 13.10 19.85 8.24
C PRO A 13 12.50 21.13 8.86
N THR A 14 12.87 22.30 8.38
CA THR A 14 12.29 23.60 8.75
C THR A 14 10.95 23.86 8.02
N TYR A 15 10.72 23.19 6.89
CA TYR A 15 9.50 23.34 6.11
C TYR A 15 8.36 22.54 6.74
N ARG A 16 7.28 23.21 7.10
CA ARG A 16 6.05 22.55 7.58
C ARG A 16 5.44 21.75 6.44
N VAL A 17 5.64 20.44 6.45
CA VAL A 17 5.16 19.52 5.43
C VAL A 17 3.65 19.63 5.22
N GLY A 18 2.92 19.94 6.27
CA GLY A 18 1.50 20.29 6.24
C GLY A 18 0.64 19.25 5.56
N LYS A 19 -0.43 19.71 4.93
CA LYS A 19 -1.43 18.87 4.26
C LYS A 19 -0.93 18.14 3.00
N LYS A 20 0.28 18.39 2.55
CA LYS A 20 0.89 17.69 1.41
C LYS A 20 1.25 16.23 1.75
N VAL A 21 1.47 15.93 3.04
CA VAL A 21 1.72 14.56 3.50
C VAL A 21 0.45 13.96 4.08
N LEU A 22 0.10 12.79 3.59
CA LEU A 22 -1.00 11.99 4.09
C LEU A 22 -0.45 10.80 4.89
N VAL A 23 -0.73 10.77 6.19
CA VAL A 23 -0.43 9.63 7.06
C VAL A 23 -1.61 8.65 7.03
N ARG A 24 -1.36 7.41 6.61
CA ARG A 24 -2.37 6.35 6.59
C ARG A 24 -1.98 5.24 7.56
N VAL A 25 -2.88 4.89 8.46
CA VAL A 25 -2.66 3.88 9.50
C VAL A 25 -3.86 2.95 9.57
N ASP A 26 -3.66 1.74 10.03
CA ASP A 26 -4.73 0.76 10.30
C ASP A 26 -5.48 1.06 11.61
N GLY A 27 -6.38 0.14 11.99
CA GLY A 27 -7.21 0.31 13.19
C GLY A 27 -6.42 0.44 14.49
N ALA A 28 -5.23 -0.16 14.57
CA ALA A 28 -4.37 -0.07 15.75
C ALA A 28 -3.85 1.37 15.98
N GLY A 29 -3.84 2.20 14.94
CA GLY A 29 -3.46 3.61 15.04
C GLY A 29 -4.58 4.56 15.47
N GLY A 30 -5.82 4.09 15.61
CA GLY A 30 -6.99 4.90 15.96
C GLY A 30 -7.00 5.37 17.42
N THR A 31 -5.93 6.03 17.88
CA THR A 31 -5.77 6.50 19.24
C THR A 31 -5.81 8.03 19.32
N HIS A 32 -6.32 8.56 20.42
CA HIS A 32 -6.33 10.01 20.68
C HIS A 32 -4.94 10.62 20.51
N GLY A 33 -3.91 10.02 21.12
CA GLY A 33 -2.55 10.55 21.07
C GLY A 33 -2.00 10.67 19.65
N LEU A 34 -2.25 9.68 18.76
CA LEU A 34 -1.80 9.77 17.38
C LEU A 34 -2.57 10.85 16.60
N ILE A 35 -3.91 10.86 16.71
CA ILE A 35 -4.75 11.83 15.99
C ILE A 35 -4.44 13.26 16.42
N GLU A 36 -4.27 13.52 17.71
CA GLU A 36 -3.82 14.81 18.22
C GLU A 36 -2.44 15.21 17.68
N TYR A 37 -1.48 14.28 17.73
CA TYR A 37 -0.14 14.51 17.20
C TYR A 37 -0.19 14.94 15.73
N LEU A 38 -0.92 14.19 14.89
CA LEU A 38 -1.07 14.48 13.46
C LEU A 38 -1.76 15.83 13.24
N THR A 39 -2.77 16.15 14.04
CA THR A 39 -3.50 17.41 13.98
C THR A 39 -2.62 18.59 14.38
N LYS A 40 -1.88 18.49 15.49
CA LYS A 40 -0.91 19.51 15.94
C LYS A 40 0.17 19.76 14.89
N ARG A 41 0.62 18.73 14.20
CA ARG A 41 1.59 18.82 13.10
C ARG A 41 0.97 19.30 11.79
N ARG A 42 -0.35 19.50 11.73
CA ARG A 42 -1.11 19.91 10.53
C ARG A 42 -0.95 18.92 9.36
N LEU A 43 -0.71 17.66 9.64
CA LEU A 43 -0.62 16.60 8.64
C LEU A 43 -2.02 16.16 8.22
N SER A 44 -2.16 15.76 6.95
CA SER A 44 -3.36 15.03 6.52
C SER A 44 -3.30 13.60 7.05
N TYR A 45 -4.43 13.06 7.47
CA TYR A 45 -4.47 11.69 7.94
C TYR A 45 -5.71 10.93 7.44
N SER A 46 -5.57 9.62 7.42
CA SER A 46 -6.63 8.65 7.20
C SER A 46 -6.30 7.40 8.02
N VAL A 47 -6.93 7.26 9.18
CA VAL A 47 -6.58 6.29 10.22
C VAL A 47 -7.77 5.38 10.48
N GLY A 48 -7.56 4.06 10.51
CA GLY A 48 -8.59 3.11 10.87
C GLY A 48 -9.16 3.43 12.26
N PHE A 49 -10.47 3.27 12.41
CA PHE A 49 -11.20 3.61 13.64
C PHE A 49 -11.96 2.39 14.14
N GLY A 50 -11.75 2.03 15.40
CA GLY A 50 -12.44 0.93 16.03
C GLY A 50 -13.91 1.27 16.27
N LEU A 51 -14.79 0.38 15.84
CA LEU A 51 -16.22 0.50 16.13
C LEU A 51 -16.54 -0.18 17.46
N THR A 52 -17.38 0.46 18.26
CA THR A 52 -18.01 -0.09 19.47
C THR A 52 -19.49 -0.38 19.17
N ASP A 53 -20.20 -1.02 20.09
CA ASP A 53 -21.65 -1.26 19.94
C ASP A 53 -22.42 0.06 19.78
N ALA A 54 -22.09 1.10 20.55
CA ALA A 54 -22.70 2.42 20.41
C ALA A 54 -22.48 3.03 19.01
N HIS A 55 -21.29 2.79 18.41
CA HIS A 55 -21.04 3.21 17.03
C HIS A 55 -21.89 2.41 16.03
N ALA A 56 -22.10 1.12 16.27
CA ALA A 56 -22.94 0.28 15.41
C ALA A 56 -24.41 0.72 15.49
N GLU A 57 -24.92 1.05 16.68
CA GLU A 57 -26.27 1.64 16.87
C GLU A 57 -26.42 2.97 16.13
N ALA A 58 -25.41 3.85 16.19
CA ALA A 58 -25.42 5.09 15.43
C ALA A 58 -25.43 4.84 13.90
N ILE A 59 -24.76 3.79 13.44
CA ILE A 59 -24.77 3.40 12.01
C ILE A 59 -26.16 2.93 11.57
N ASP A 60 -26.92 2.25 12.43
CA ASP A 60 -28.28 1.81 12.16
C ASP A 60 -29.26 2.99 11.94
N LEU A 61 -28.92 4.18 12.46
CA LEU A 61 -29.69 5.42 12.25
C LEU A 61 -29.39 6.12 10.91
N VAL A 62 -28.39 5.67 10.16
CA VAL A 62 -28.04 6.28 8.87
C VAL A 62 -29.10 5.93 7.82
N PRO A 63 -29.81 6.91 7.26
CA PRO A 63 -30.86 6.65 6.28
C PRO A 63 -30.26 6.07 4.98
N ASP A 64 -31.03 5.21 4.30
CA ASP A 64 -30.56 4.50 3.10
C ASP A 64 -30.01 5.41 2.01
N GLN A 65 -30.63 6.57 1.81
CA GLN A 65 -30.18 7.57 0.82
C GLN A 65 -28.84 8.23 1.14
N ALA A 66 -28.33 8.12 2.38
CA ALA A 66 -27.02 8.63 2.76
C ALA A 66 -25.88 7.67 2.39
N TRP A 67 -26.21 6.43 2.06
CA TRP A 67 -25.23 5.44 1.65
C TRP A 67 -24.89 5.59 0.16
N THR A 68 -23.65 5.88 -0.15
CA THR A 68 -23.10 5.98 -1.50
C THR A 68 -22.36 4.70 -1.86
N PRO A 69 -22.53 4.14 -3.07
CA PRO A 69 -21.74 2.97 -3.51
C PRO A 69 -20.23 3.21 -3.37
N ALA A 70 -19.52 2.25 -2.80
CA ALA A 70 -18.06 2.29 -2.70
C ALA A 70 -17.41 2.01 -4.07
N TYR A 71 -16.13 2.39 -4.22
CA TYR A 71 -15.36 2.10 -5.43
C TYR A 71 -14.47 0.85 -5.26
N ASP A 72 -14.22 0.15 -6.36
CA ASP A 72 -13.22 -0.89 -6.44
C ASP A 72 -11.79 -0.32 -6.56
N ALA A 73 -10.80 -1.17 -6.84
CA ALA A 73 -9.40 -0.74 -6.97
C ALA A 73 -9.15 0.15 -8.20
N ASP A 74 -9.98 0.03 -9.22
CA ASP A 74 -9.87 0.74 -10.49
C ASP A 74 -10.75 2.01 -10.54
N GLY A 75 -11.51 2.27 -9.45
CA GLY A 75 -12.37 3.45 -9.32
C GLY A 75 -13.78 3.25 -9.88
N GLN A 76 -14.15 2.01 -10.20
CA GLN A 76 -15.51 1.67 -10.62
C GLN A 76 -16.39 1.36 -9.40
N VAL A 77 -17.70 1.38 -9.57
CA VAL A 77 -18.62 0.99 -8.50
C VAL A 77 -18.35 -0.45 -8.07
N ARG A 78 -18.19 -0.63 -6.76
CA ARG A 78 -17.99 -1.94 -6.15
C ARG A 78 -19.32 -2.53 -5.70
N ASP A 79 -19.71 -3.66 -6.28
CA ASP A 79 -20.91 -4.37 -5.85
C ASP A 79 -20.82 -4.82 -4.39
N GLY A 80 -21.93 -4.67 -3.67
CA GLY A 80 -22.07 -5.10 -2.28
C GLY A 80 -21.24 -4.28 -1.27
N ALA A 81 -20.88 -3.04 -1.60
CA ALA A 81 -20.18 -2.16 -0.69
C ALA A 81 -20.66 -0.71 -0.79
N TRP A 82 -20.87 -0.07 0.36
CA TRP A 82 -21.36 1.30 0.47
C TRP A 82 -20.58 2.06 1.54
N VAL A 83 -20.56 3.37 1.42
CA VAL A 83 -19.91 4.29 2.36
C VAL A 83 -20.88 5.39 2.81
N ALA A 84 -20.77 5.78 4.06
CA ALA A 84 -21.47 6.91 4.62
C ALA A 84 -20.59 7.67 5.61
N GLU A 85 -20.93 8.91 5.86
CA GLU A 85 -20.31 9.70 6.94
C GLU A 85 -21.23 9.67 8.17
N ILE A 86 -20.64 9.40 9.33
CA ILE A 86 -21.35 9.33 10.62
C ILE A 86 -20.82 10.34 11.64
N THR A 87 -20.08 11.34 11.18
CA THR A 87 -19.43 12.35 12.05
C THR A 87 -20.41 12.99 13.01
N ASP A 88 -21.57 13.41 12.52
CA ASP A 88 -22.58 14.14 13.31
C ASP A 88 -23.46 13.23 14.18
N LEU A 89 -23.33 11.92 14.03
CA LEU A 89 -24.04 10.92 14.84
C LEU A 89 -23.24 10.46 16.06
N LEU A 90 -22.00 10.90 16.19
CA LEU A 90 -21.08 10.48 17.25
C LEU A 90 -20.69 11.63 18.15
N ASP A 91 -20.53 11.36 19.44
CA ASP A 91 -19.87 12.30 20.35
C ASP A 91 -18.34 12.29 20.10
N LEU A 92 -17.89 13.30 19.39
CA LEU A 92 -16.48 13.53 19.07
C LEU A 92 -15.88 14.68 19.89
N SER A 93 -16.50 15.07 21.02
CA SER A 93 -16.07 16.21 21.86
C SER A 93 -14.64 16.09 22.38
N THR A 94 -14.19 14.85 22.63
CA THR A 94 -12.82 14.52 23.07
C THR A 94 -11.81 14.40 21.94
N TRP A 95 -12.26 14.45 20.68
CA TRP A 95 -11.41 14.32 19.51
C TRP A 95 -11.06 15.68 18.89
N PRO A 96 -9.97 15.78 18.11
CA PRO A 96 -9.60 17.04 17.47
C PRO A 96 -10.69 17.56 16.54
N LYS A 97 -10.96 18.86 16.62
CA LYS A 97 -11.96 19.53 15.79
C LYS A 97 -11.69 19.33 14.29
N GLY A 98 -12.75 19.03 13.54
CA GLY A 98 -12.69 18.81 12.11
C GLY A 98 -12.24 17.39 11.71
N MET A 99 -12.19 16.47 12.66
CA MET A 99 -12.12 15.04 12.38
C MET A 99 -13.46 14.58 11.83
N ARG A 100 -13.42 13.78 10.77
CA ARG A 100 -14.57 13.14 10.13
C ARG A 100 -14.49 11.65 10.34
N VAL A 101 -15.62 11.00 10.56
CA VAL A 101 -15.74 9.54 10.69
C VAL A 101 -16.52 9.00 9.50
N ILE A 102 -15.87 8.17 8.72
CA ILE A 102 -16.45 7.56 7.52
C ILE A 102 -16.52 6.05 7.76
N VAL A 103 -17.69 5.48 7.51
CA VAL A 103 -17.96 4.05 7.65
C VAL A 103 -18.20 3.43 6.29
N ARG A 104 -17.73 2.20 6.12
CA ARG A 104 -18.02 1.33 4.99
C ARG A 104 -18.80 0.12 5.50
N LYS A 105 -19.91 -0.20 4.86
CA LYS A 105 -20.58 -1.50 4.97
C LYS A 105 -20.33 -2.31 3.70
N GLU A 106 -20.00 -3.57 3.83
CA GLU A 106 -19.71 -4.42 2.68
C GLU A 106 -20.06 -5.87 2.92
N ARG A 107 -20.40 -6.60 1.88
CA ARG A 107 -20.52 -8.06 1.94
C ARG A 107 -19.16 -8.65 2.35
N PRO A 108 -19.08 -9.44 3.43
CA PRO A 108 -17.86 -10.11 3.81
C PRO A 108 -17.43 -11.09 2.72
N HIS A 109 -16.10 -11.32 2.63
CA HIS A 109 -15.57 -12.33 1.72
C HIS A 109 -16.16 -13.72 2.09
N PRO A 110 -16.49 -14.58 1.11
CA PRO A 110 -16.93 -15.96 1.38
C PRO A 110 -15.98 -16.67 2.35
N GLY A 111 -16.54 -17.24 3.43
CA GLY A 111 -15.76 -17.87 4.50
C GLY A 111 -15.20 -16.95 5.57
N ALA A 112 -15.46 -15.64 5.50
CA ALA A 112 -15.07 -14.72 6.56
C ALA A 112 -15.93 -14.92 7.81
N GLN A 113 -15.29 -14.95 8.99
CA GLN A 113 -16.01 -14.97 10.26
C GLN A 113 -16.73 -13.63 10.47
N LEU A 114 -18.01 -13.70 10.87
CA LEU A 114 -18.77 -12.52 11.29
C LEU A 114 -18.21 -11.98 12.60
N ARG A 115 -18.23 -10.66 12.74
CA ARG A 115 -17.84 -9.93 13.96
C ARG A 115 -19.12 -9.47 14.66
N PHE A 116 -19.03 -9.23 15.96
CA PHE A 116 -20.17 -8.70 16.74
C PHE A 116 -20.64 -7.33 16.27
N THR A 117 -19.77 -6.55 15.61
CA THR A 117 -20.12 -5.27 14.99
C THR A 117 -20.73 -5.40 13.58
N ASP A 118 -20.78 -6.61 12.99
CA ASP A 118 -21.40 -6.81 11.69
C ASP A 118 -22.93 -6.70 11.82
N ARG A 119 -23.59 -6.06 10.86
CA ARG A 119 -25.05 -5.82 10.83
C ARG A 119 -25.63 -6.35 9.52
N ASP A 120 -26.76 -7.02 9.61
CA ASP A 120 -27.51 -7.58 8.44
C ASP A 120 -26.65 -8.41 7.48
N GLY A 121 -25.67 -9.15 8.02
CA GLY A 121 -24.72 -9.92 7.23
C GLY A 121 -23.66 -9.07 6.52
N LEU A 122 -23.60 -7.76 6.78
CA LEU A 122 -22.62 -6.85 6.23
C LEU A 122 -21.53 -6.53 7.25
N ARG A 123 -20.29 -6.50 6.79
CA ARG A 123 -19.15 -6.08 7.60
C ARG A 123 -19.06 -4.58 7.68
N LEU A 124 -18.96 -4.07 8.91
CA LEU A 124 -18.72 -2.65 9.16
C LEU A 124 -17.24 -2.39 9.42
N THR A 125 -16.72 -1.37 8.78
CA THR A 125 -15.36 -0.84 9.02
C THR A 125 -15.38 0.67 8.96
N ALA A 126 -14.65 1.34 9.85
CA ALA A 126 -14.58 2.80 9.87
C ALA A 126 -13.15 3.31 9.81
N PHE A 127 -13.02 4.53 9.36
CA PHE A 127 -11.78 5.29 9.43
C PHE A 127 -12.07 6.76 9.70
N VAL A 128 -11.11 7.45 10.28
CA VAL A 128 -11.16 8.88 10.55
C VAL A 128 -10.20 9.64 9.63
N THR A 129 -10.61 10.85 9.25
CA THR A 129 -9.80 11.73 8.41
C THR A 129 -10.06 13.20 8.71
N ASN A 130 -9.08 14.06 8.47
CA ASN A 130 -9.24 15.52 8.48
C ASN A 130 -9.32 16.13 7.08
N THR A 131 -9.51 15.31 6.05
CA THR A 131 -9.71 15.79 4.69
C THR A 131 -11.13 16.33 4.54
N ARG A 132 -11.25 17.63 4.30
CA ARG A 132 -12.54 18.31 4.23
C ARG A 132 -13.28 18.12 2.91
N ARG A 133 -12.56 17.93 1.80
CA ARG A 133 -13.09 17.83 0.44
C ARG A 133 -12.90 16.43 -0.12
N GLY A 134 -13.70 16.08 -1.12
CA GLY A 134 -13.68 14.79 -1.81
C GLY A 134 -14.96 14.00 -1.51
N GLN A 135 -15.34 13.17 -2.47
CA GLN A 135 -16.47 12.25 -2.31
C GLN A 135 -16.11 11.13 -1.33
N LEU A 136 -17.10 10.62 -0.61
CA LEU A 136 -16.88 9.56 0.38
C LEU A 136 -16.25 8.29 -0.23
N PRO A 137 -16.69 7.81 -1.43
CA PRO A 137 -16.06 6.66 -2.08
C PRO A 137 -14.57 6.87 -2.41
N ASP A 138 -14.19 8.09 -2.81
CA ASP A 138 -12.78 8.42 -3.08
C ASP A 138 -11.93 8.39 -1.81
N LEU A 139 -12.46 8.93 -0.71
CA LEU A 139 -11.78 8.95 0.58
C LEU A 139 -11.62 7.52 1.12
N GLU A 140 -12.63 6.68 0.96
CA GLU A 140 -12.59 5.27 1.33
C GLU A 140 -11.57 4.51 0.48
N LEU A 141 -11.63 4.64 -0.84
CA LEU A 141 -10.67 3.99 -1.74
C LEU A 141 -9.23 4.41 -1.42
N ARG A 142 -9.02 5.71 -1.16
CA ARG A 142 -7.72 6.22 -0.72
C ARG A 142 -7.27 5.60 0.60
N HIS A 143 -8.17 5.45 1.57
CA HIS A 143 -7.88 4.77 2.84
C HIS A 143 -7.51 3.31 2.60
N ARG A 144 -8.33 2.55 1.88
CA ARG A 144 -8.13 1.13 1.59
C ARG A 144 -6.85 0.85 0.82
N ARG A 145 -6.42 1.75 -0.06
CA ARG A 145 -5.13 1.67 -0.76
C ARG A 145 -3.90 1.70 0.18
N ARG A 146 -4.07 1.90 1.50
CA ARG A 146 -2.97 1.74 2.47
C ARG A 146 -2.43 0.31 2.51
N ALA A 147 -3.26 -0.68 2.25
CA ALA A 147 -2.87 -2.10 2.21
C ALA A 147 -1.73 -2.39 1.21
N ARG A 148 -1.45 -1.48 0.28
CA ARG A 148 -0.27 -1.58 -0.59
C ARG A 148 1.07 -1.59 0.16
N CYS A 149 1.13 -1.07 1.40
CA CYS A 149 2.33 -1.21 2.23
C CYS A 149 2.55 -2.66 2.68
N GLU A 150 1.47 -3.42 2.89
CA GLU A 150 1.52 -4.85 3.22
C GLU A 150 2.12 -5.66 2.07
N ASP A 151 1.79 -5.31 0.82
CA ASP A 151 2.41 -5.90 -0.37
C ASP A 151 3.91 -5.60 -0.45
N ARG A 152 4.32 -4.39 -0.07
CA ARG A 152 5.75 -4.02 0.02
C ARG A 152 6.49 -4.81 1.08
N ILE A 153 5.88 -4.95 2.27
CA ILE A 153 6.45 -5.77 3.35
C ILE A 153 6.55 -7.23 2.91
N ARG A 154 5.53 -7.77 2.26
CA ARG A 154 5.53 -9.13 1.70
C ARG A 154 6.62 -9.29 0.65
N ALA A 155 6.76 -8.33 -0.27
CA ALA A 155 7.82 -8.32 -1.27
C ALA A 155 9.22 -8.33 -0.63
N ALA A 156 9.45 -7.50 0.39
CA ALA A 156 10.70 -7.46 1.13
C ALA A 156 10.98 -8.80 1.86
N LYS A 157 9.97 -9.39 2.51
CA LYS A 157 10.08 -10.71 3.14
C LYS A 157 10.51 -11.79 2.14
N VAL A 158 9.85 -11.83 0.97
CA VAL A 158 10.18 -12.80 -0.10
C VAL A 158 11.56 -12.55 -0.71
N THR A 159 12.05 -11.32 -0.67
CA THR A 159 13.38 -10.94 -1.20
C THR A 159 14.51 -11.27 -0.21
N GLY A 160 14.21 -11.45 1.10
CA GLY A 160 15.23 -11.85 2.08
C GLY A 160 15.02 -11.33 3.50
N LEU A 161 13.94 -10.56 3.75
CA LEU A 161 13.65 -10.01 5.08
C LEU A 161 12.97 -11.02 6.01
N GLN A 162 12.46 -12.15 5.50
CA GLN A 162 11.70 -13.11 6.31
C GLN A 162 12.54 -13.74 7.40
N ASN A 163 13.79 -14.09 7.07
CA ASN A 163 14.74 -14.67 8.00
C ASN A 163 16.03 -13.85 7.97
N LEU A 164 16.50 -13.43 9.12
CA LEU A 164 17.78 -12.78 9.26
C LEU A 164 18.88 -13.87 9.31
N PRO A 165 19.79 -13.93 8.32
CA PRO A 165 20.68 -15.08 8.16
C PRO A 165 21.92 -15.03 9.04
N LEU A 166 22.16 -13.92 9.74
CA LEU A 166 23.39 -13.67 10.46
C LEU A 166 23.13 -13.58 11.98
N HIS A 167 24.14 -13.85 12.80
CA HIS A 167 24.00 -13.85 14.25
C HIS A 167 24.15 -12.44 14.85
N GLY A 168 25.03 -11.61 14.28
CA GLY A 168 25.31 -10.27 14.78
C GLY A 168 24.27 -9.23 14.35
N PHE A 169 23.93 -8.30 15.24
CA PHE A 169 23.01 -7.21 14.95
C PHE A 169 23.48 -6.33 13.79
N ASP A 170 24.73 -5.90 13.80
CA ASP A 170 25.30 -5.05 12.75
C ASP A 170 25.40 -5.75 11.40
N GLN A 171 25.70 -7.04 11.40
CA GLN A 171 25.68 -7.86 10.19
C GLN A 171 24.27 -7.93 9.59
N ASN A 172 23.26 -8.13 10.42
CA ASN A 172 21.86 -8.13 9.98
C ASN A 172 21.39 -6.74 9.52
N ARG A 173 21.93 -5.65 10.07
CA ARG A 173 21.69 -4.29 9.53
C ARG A 173 22.20 -4.15 8.08
N ILE A 174 23.38 -4.68 7.79
CA ILE A 174 23.90 -4.72 6.42
C ILE A 174 23.01 -5.57 5.53
N TRP A 175 22.57 -6.75 6.03
CA TRP A 175 21.63 -7.59 5.30
C TRP A 175 20.33 -6.87 4.96
N LEU A 176 19.76 -6.12 5.89
CA LEU A 176 18.56 -5.30 5.65
C LEU A 176 18.79 -4.27 4.55
N ALA A 177 19.93 -3.59 4.55
CA ALA A 177 20.29 -2.63 3.50
C ALA A 177 20.42 -3.31 2.12
N LEU A 178 21.00 -4.52 2.06
CA LEU A 178 21.07 -5.30 0.82
C LEU A 178 19.68 -5.73 0.32
N VAL A 179 18.78 -6.15 1.22
CA VAL A 179 17.39 -6.48 0.85
C VAL A 179 16.65 -5.24 0.33
N GLN A 180 16.84 -4.09 0.97
CA GLN A 180 16.28 -2.83 0.50
C GLN A 180 16.78 -2.49 -0.91
N LEU A 181 18.08 -2.54 -1.14
CA LEU A 181 18.68 -2.30 -2.46
C LEU A 181 18.12 -3.27 -3.51
N ALA A 182 18.01 -4.55 -3.18
CA ALA A 182 17.43 -5.55 -4.08
C ALA A 182 15.96 -5.23 -4.43
N CYS A 183 15.15 -4.78 -3.46
CA CYS A 183 13.77 -4.34 -3.71
C CYS A 183 13.71 -3.11 -4.62
N GLU A 184 14.61 -2.14 -4.44
CA GLU A 184 14.71 -0.95 -5.30
C GLU A 184 15.10 -1.33 -6.73
N LEU A 185 16.13 -2.16 -6.90
CA LEU A 185 16.57 -2.64 -8.22
C LEU A 185 15.47 -3.42 -8.95
N LEU A 186 14.74 -4.29 -8.24
CA LEU A 186 13.58 -5.00 -8.80
C LEU A 186 12.51 -4.02 -9.25
N THR A 187 12.21 -3.00 -8.44
CA THR A 187 11.22 -1.98 -8.77
C THR A 187 11.63 -1.18 -10.01
N TRP A 188 12.89 -0.73 -10.08
CA TRP A 188 13.40 0.01 -11.24
C TRP A 188 13.41 -0.86 -12.50
N MET A 189 13.86 -2.10 -12.39
CA MET A 189 13.79 -3.05 -13.51
C MET A 189 12.35 -3.20 -14.02
N GLN A 190 11.39 -3.39 -13.14
CA GLN A 190 9.98 -3.52 -13.53
C GLN A 190 9.41 -2.23 -14.15
N MET A 191 9.82 -1.07 -13.66
CA MET A 191 9.36 0.22 -14.19
C MET A 191 9.98 0.56 -15.55
N LEU A 192 11.26 0.24 -15.75
CA LEU A 192 12.01 0.65 -16.92
C LEU A 192 11.98 -0.42 -18.03
N ALA A 193 12.10 -1.70 -17.67
CA ALA A 193 12.15 -2.79 -18.65
C ALA A 193 10.77 -3.31 -19.06
N PHE A 194 9.76 -3.29 -18.17
CA PHE A 194 8.48 -3.97 -18.38
C PHE A 194 7.29 -3.01 -18.38
N THR A 195 7.39 -1.86 -19.07
CA THR A 195 6.40 -0.77 -19.01
C THR A 195 4.98 -1.19 -19.39
N GLU A 196 4.80 -2.05 -20.41
CA GLU A 196 3.49 -2.36 -20.99
C GLU A 196 3.13 -3.84 -20.93
N VAL A 197 3.84 -4.62 -20.12
CA VAL A 197 3.62 -6.06 -19.99
C VAL A 197 3.25 -6.44 -18.55
N PRO A 198 2.54 -7.56 -18.34
CA PRO A 198 2.13 -7.99 -17.00
C PRO A 198 3.28 -8.14 -16.00
N ALA A 199 4.51 -8.41 -16.47
CA ALA A 199 5.71 -8.53 -15.65
C ALA A 199 6.01 -7.25 -14.82
N ARG A 200 5.52 -6.09 -15.24
CA ARG A 200 5.60 -4.82 -14.47
C ARG A 200 4.99 -4.94 -13.08
N ARG A 201 3.98 -5.80 -12.89
CA ARG A 201 3.24 -5.95 -11.64
C ARG A 201 3.48 -7.30 -10.96
N TRP A 202 4.45 -8.10 -11.46
CA TRP A 202 4.74 -9.38 -10.82
C TRP A 202 5.40 -9.21 -9.47
N GLU A 203 5.05 -10.08 -8.54
CA GLU A 203 5.73 -10.18 -7.26
C GLU A 203 7.20 -10.61 -7.45
N PRO A 204 8.13 -10.21 -6.56
CA PRO A 204 9.55 -10.58 -6.64
C PRO A 204 9.79 -12.08 -6.82
N LYS A 205 9.00 -12.92 -6.15
CA LYS A 205 9.06 -14.38 -6.30
C LYS A 205 8.78 -14.82 -7.74
N ARG A 206 7.77 -14.23 -8.38
CA ARG A 206 7.41 -14.54 -9.76
C ARG A 206 8.46 -14.04 -10.76
N VAL A 207 8.98 -12.84 -10.54
CA VAL A 207 10.09 -12.28 -11.35
C VAL A 207 11.30 -13.20 -11.28
N ARG A 208 11.69 -13.60 -10.07
CA ARG A 208 12.82 -14.52 -9.87
C ARG A 208 12.59 -15.85 -10.59
N LEU A 209 11.42 -16.46 -10.42
CA LEU A 209 11.10 -17.76 -11.00
C LEU A 209 10.99 -17.71 -12.52
N ARG A 210 10.37 -16.67 -13.09
CA ARG A 210 10.00 -16.64 -14.51
C ARG A 210 11.04 -15.96 -15.40
N LEU A 211 11.82 -15.00 -14.85
CA LEU A 211 12.78 -14.22 -15.62
C LEU A 211 14.22 -14.48 -15.18
N LEU A 212 14.52 -14.38 -13.86
CA LEU A 212 15.89 -14.47 -13.39
C LEU A 212 16.41 -15.93 -13.27
N SER A 213 15.53 -16.93 -13.35
CA SER A 213 15.90 -18.35 -13.37
C SER A 213 15.97 -18.95 -14.79
N ILE A 214 15.84 -18.12 -15.83
CA ILE A 214 16.02 -18.59 -17.21
C ILE A 214 17.45 -19.07 -17.40
N ALA A 215 17.61 -20.32 -17.83
CA ALA A 215 18.92 -20.91 -18.06
C ALA A 215 19.69 -20.13 -19.13
N GLY A 216 20.96 -19.86 -18.86
CA GLY A 216 21.85 -19.14 -19.77
C GLY A 216 23.25 -19.70 -19.80
N ARG A 217 23.95 -19.51 -20.91
CA ARG A 217 25.35 -19.89 -21.10
C ARG A 217 26.17 -18.70 -21.56
N ILE A 218 27.28 -18.44 -20.90
CA ILE A 218 28.25 -17.45 -21.33
C ILE A 218 29.07 -18.04 -22.49
N ALA A 219 29.02 -17.41 -23.65
CA ALA A 219 29.82 -17.74 -24.82
C ALA A 219 30.87 -16.62 -25.05
N ARG A 220 32.13 -17.00 -25.16
CA ARG A 220 33.25 -16.08 -25.44
C ARG A 220 33.77 -16.39 -26.85
N HIS A 221 33.74 -15.41 -27.73
CA HIS A 221 34.27 -15.53 -29.07
C HIS A 221 34.71 -14.16 -29.61
N ALA A 222 35.86 -14.10 -30.25
CA ALA A 222 36.38 -12.89 -30.90
C ALA A 222 36.35 -11.64 -30.03
N ARG A 223 36.87 -11.70 -28.80
CA ARG A 223 36.89 -10.61 -27.78
C ARG A 223 35.50 -10.17 -27.32
N ARG A 224 34.44 -10.91 -27.63
CA ARG A 224 33.07 -10.62 -27.19
C ARG A 224 32.59 -11.68 -26.20
N VAL A 225 31.92 -11.21 -25.16
CA VAL A 225 31.22 -12.06 -24.21
C VAL A 225 29.72 -11.92 -24.50
N ARG A 226 29.06 -13.05 -24.73
CA ARG A 226 27.62 -13.12 -25.03
C ARG A 226 26.94 -14.03 -24.04
N LEU A 227 25.83 -13.56 -23.44
CA LEU A 227 24.91 -14.41 -22.70
C LEU A 227 23.90 -15.00 -23.69
N ARG A 228 23.90 -16.33 -23.84
CA ARG A 228 22.89 -17.07 -24.64
C ARG A 228 21.85 -17.63 -23.69
N LEU A 229 20.59 -17.24 -23.84
CA LEU A 229 19.48 -17.71 -23.06
C LEU A 229 18.78 -18.89 -23.71
N ALA A 230 18.13 -19.74 -22.89
CA ALA A 230 17.34 -20.85 -23.38
C ALA A 230 16.10 -20.33 -24.12
N VAL A 231 16.02 -20.52 -25.41
CA VAL A 231 14.93 -20.03 -26.27
C VAL A 231 13.58 -20.68 -25.95
N THR A 232 13.61 -21.86 -25.33
CA THR A 232 12.40 -22.61 -24.91
C THR A 232 11.82 -22.14 -23.58
N ALA A 233 12.49 -21.19 -22.90
CA ALA A 233 11.97 -20.67 -21.63
C ALA A 233 10.71 -19.81 -21.87
N PRO A 234 9.62 -20.02 -21.08
CA PRO A 234 8.30 -19.43 -21.37
C PRO A 234 8.26 -17.90 -21.49
N ASP A 235 9.13 -17.19 -20.79
CA ASP A 235 9.14 -15.71 -20.74
C ASP A 235 10.47 -15.12 -21.26
N VAL A 236 11.21 -15.87 -22.08
CA VAL A 236 12.49 -15.38 -22.63
C VAL A 236 12.29 -14.13 -23.50
N ASP A 237 11.20 -14.05 -24.25
CA ASP A 237 10.89 -12.89 -25.09
C ASP A 237 10.61 -11.64 -24.24
N VAL A 238 9.92 -11.81 -23.10
CA VAL A 238 9.68 -10.71 -22.14
C VAL A 238 11.01 -10.21 -21.58
N LEU A 239 11.91 -11.13 -21.21
CA LEU A 239 13.24 -10.76 -20.71
C LEU A 239 14.06 -10.04 -21.79
N MET A 240 14.08 -10.58 -23.02
CA MET A 240 14.84 -9.98 -24.14
C MET A 240 14.31 -8.59 -24.50
N ALA A 241 12.99 -8.41 -24.58
CA ALA A 241 12.38 -7.10 -24.80
C ALA A 241 12.75 -6.11 -23.68
N GLY A 242 12.74 -6.57 -22.44
CA GLY A 242 13.15 -5.76 -21.30
C GLY A 242 14.63 -5.34 -21.34
N LEU A 243 15.53 -6.24 -21.68
CA LEU A 243 16.96 -5.95 -21.83
C LEU A 243 17.21 -4.94 -22.96
N ASN A 244 16.52 -5.08 -24.09
CA ASN A 244 16.63 -4.13 -25.20
C ASN A 244 16.14 -2.73 -24.81
N ARG A 245 15.04 -2.63 -24.03
CA ARG A 245 14.57 -1.34 -23.50
C ARG A 245 15.58 -0.70 -22.54
N LEU A 246 16.16 -1.48 -21.64
CA LEU A 246 17.21 -0.97 -20.74
C LEU A 246 18.45 -0.50 -21.51
N ALA A 247 18.85 -1.21 -22.55
CA ALA A 247 19.98 -0.83 -23.40
C ALA A 247 19.72 0.45 -24.22
N ALA A 248 18.45 0.78 -24.48
CA ALA A 248 18.03 1.98 -25.21
C ALA A 248 17.83 3.21 -24.29
N LEU A 249 18.00 3.08 -22.98
CA LEU A 249 17.92 4.22 -22.07
C LEU A 249 19.06 5.20 -22.32
N PRO A 250 18.83 6.52 -22.23
CA PRO A 250 19.89 7.52 -22.34
C PRO A 250 20.94 7.28 -21.25
N ALA A 251 22.19 7.58 -21.57
CA ALA A 251 23.27 7.57 -20.58
C ALA A 251 22.92 8.55 -19.44
N PRO A 252 23.26 8.23 -18.19
CA PRO A 252 23.12 9.18 -17.10
C PRO A 252 23.94 10.45 -17.40
N ALA A 253 23.35 11.60 -17.11
CA ALA A 253 23.99 12.90 -17.27
C ALA A 253 25.14 13.08 -16.29
#